data_9c840b82fc01885fa1b26e9d35f28875
#
_entry.id   9c840b82fc01885fa1b26e9d35f28875
#
_cell.length_a   1.000
_cell.length_b   1.000
_cell.length_c   1.000
_cell.angle_alpha   90.00
_cell.angle_beta   90.00
_cell.angle_gamma   90.00
#
_symmetry.space_group_name_H-M   'P 1'
#
loop_
_entity.id
_entity.type
_entity.pdbx_description
1 polymer ?
#
loop_
_entity_poly.entity_id
_entity_poly.type
_entity_poly.pdbx_seq_one_letter_code
_entity_poly.pdbx_strand_id
1 'polypeptide(L)'
;IARLLLPNLNRFKLDTVAKALNISLQNHHRAVDDAGATAEIFAAFVKMLRDRDVNDLNQLNALSTMDTDTIRKLPTHHVIILAKNDIGRVNMYRLVSWSHLEYYARRPRIPKSLLEKYREGLIIGSACEAGELFRAVVDGKSWEELKRIASWYDYLEIQPICNNMFMLRKGMVRTEEELRDFNRTIVKLGEELGKPVCATGDVHFLDPEDEIYRHILLASKGFEDADEALPIYFKTTDEMLKEFSYLGKEKAHQVVVENTNLIANWCDPIEPLPKGLFAPKLEDSDGELTRLVWGKAHELYGEEPPQIVVDRINAELGDIIRCKYDVIYMSAQKLVQNSLEHGYLVGSRGSVGSSLVAFMSGITEVNSLPAHYRCPKCKHSDFDYAQDPAHLYGCGVDMPDAVCPVCGTKYVKDGFNIPFETFLGFGGDK
;
A
#
# COMPACT_ATOMS: atom_id res chain seq x y z
N ILE A 1 -29.23 -9.60 -4.50
CA ILE A 1 -30.49 -9.23 -3.83
C ILE A 1 -30.45 -9.59 -2.35
N ALA A 2 -30.16 -10.85 -1.95
CA ALA A 2 -30.15 -11.26 -0.53
C ALA A 2 -29.26 -10.37 0.35
N ARG A 3 -28.06 -10.00 -0.11
CA ARG A 3 -27.14 -9.10 0.63
C ARG A 3 -27.72 -7.70 0.83
N LEU A 4 -28.48 -7.21 -0.15
CA LEU A 4 -29.13 -5.89 -0.08
C LEU A 4 -30.31 -5.89 0.89
N LEU A 5 -31.14 -6.94 0.85
CA LEU A 5 -32.39 -6.99 1.60
C LEU A 5 -32.23 -7.53 3.02
N LEU A 6 -31.20 -8.34 3.27
CA LEU A 6 -30.90 -8.99 4.55
C LEU A 6 -29.49 -8.66 5.04
N PRO A 7 -29.14 -7.38 5.27
CA PRO A 7 -27.76 -6.94 5.57
C PRO A 7 -27.20 -7.56 6.86
N ASN A 8 -28.05 -7.99 7.77
CA ASN A 8 -27.66 -8.55 9.07
C ASN A 8 -27.23 -10.03 9.01
N LEU A 9 -27.33 -10.68 7.84
CA LEU A 9 -26.91 -12.08 7.70
C LEU A 9 -25.39 -12.17 7.47
N ASN A 10 -24.74 -13.04 8.25
CA ASN A 10 -23.33 -13.33 8.11
C ASN A 10 -23.03 -14.31 6.95
N ARG A 11 -24.01 -15.10 6.52
CA ARG A 11 -23.89 -16.09 5.44
C ARG A 11 -25.15 -16.06 4.58
N PHE A 12 -24.97 -16.27 3.26
CA PHE A 12 -26.07 -16.21 2.26
C PHE A 12 -26.25 -17.54 1.53
N LYS A 13 -26.06 -18.67 2.25
CA LYS A 13 -26.40 -19.99 1.74
C LYS A 13 -27.92 -20.12 1.70
N LEU A 14 -28.43 -21.02 0.85
CA LEU A 14 -29.86 -21.21 0.63
C LEU A 14 -30.64 -21.48 1.94
N ASP A 15 -30.09 -22.40 2.76
CA ASP A 15 -30.60 -22.74 4.08
C ASP A 15 -30.73 -21.54 5.03
N THR A 16 -29.67 -20.73 5.03
CA THR A 16 -29.58 -19.55 5.91
C THR A 16 -30.58 -18.47 5.49
N VAL A 17 -30.72 -18.24 4.18
CA VAL A 17 -31.66 -17.24 3.64
C VAL A 17 -33.10 -17.73 3.80
N ALA A 18 -33.39 -19.00 3.52
CA ALA A 18 -34.71 -19.61 3.74
C ALA A 18 -35.15 -19.48 5.19
N LYS A 19 -34.27 -19.83 6.13
CA LYS A 19 -34.52 -19.68 7.58
C LYS A 19 -34.78 -18.23 7.98
N ALA A 20 -34.05 -17.27 7.46
CA ALA A 20 -34.25 -15.85 7.77
C ALA A 20 -35.57 -15.30 7.25
N LEU A 21 -36.12 -15.90 6.20
CA LEU A 21 -37.41 -15.53 5.62
C LEU A 21 -38.58 -16.44 6.09
N ASN A 22 -38.34 -17.36 7.03
CA ASN A 22 -39.27 -18.37 7.51
C ASN A 22 -39.83 -19.28 6.38
N ILE A 23 -38.99 -19.58 5.37
CA ILE A 23 -39.32 -20.48 4.28
C ILE A 23 -38.84 -21.89 4.63
N SER A 24 -39.73 -22.88 4.43
CA SER A 24 -39.42 -24.28 4.74
C SER A 24 -38.47 -24.89 3.71
N LEU A 25 -37.39 -25.52 4.17
CA LEU A 25 -36.46 -26.28 3.36
C LEU A 25 -36.19 -27.62 4.06
N GLN A 26 -37.05 -28.62 3.80
CA GLN A 26 -37.04 -29.89 4.56
C GLN A 26 -35.98 -30.88 4.08
N ASN A 27 -35.67 -30.92 2.78
CA ASN A 27 -34.76 -31.89 2.19
C ASN A 27 -33.63 -31.15 1.39
N HIS A 28 -32.81 -30.41 2.09
CA HIS A 28 -31.70 -29.69 1.48
C HIS A 28 -30.80 -30.67 0.69
N HIS A 29 -30.39 -30.26 -0.51
CA HIS A 29 -29.69 -31.04 -1.54
C HIS A 29 -30.59 -31.95 -2.45
N ARG A 30 -31.92 -31.87 -2.35
CA ARG A 30 -32.80 -32.34 -3.44
C ARG A 30 -33.13 -31.19 -4.37
N ALA A 31 -32.82 -31.37 -5.64
CA ALA A 31 -32.93 -30.31 -6.66
C ALA A 31 -34.33 -29.64 -6.70
N VAL A 32 -35.41 -30.42 -6.49
CA VAL A 32 -36.77 -29.90 -6.48
C VAL A 32 -37.05 -29.05 -5.25
N ASP A 33 -36.58 -29.48 -4.08
CA ASP A 33 -36.83 -28.77 -2.82
C ASP A 33 -36.00 -27.47 -2.77
N ASP A 34 -34.73 -27.51 -3.26
CA ASP A 34 -33.89 -26.34 -3.38
C ASP A 34 -34.43 -25.33 -4.39
N ALA A 35 -34.99 -25.80 -5.52
CA ALA A 35 -35.64 -24.94 -6.52
C ALA A 35 -36.92 -24.31 -5.99
N GLY A 36 -37.73 -25.05 -5.26
CA GLY A 36 -38.95 -24.56 -4.61
C GLY A 36 -38.65 -23.46 -3.59
N ALA A 37 -37.71 -23.72 -2.66
CA ALA A 37 -37.24 -22.73 -1.69
C ALA A 37 -36.67 -21.49 -2.35
N THR A 38 -35.92 -21.65 -3.46
CA THR A 38 -35.35 -20.51 -4.23
C THR A 38 -36.47 -19.66 -4.83
N ALA A 39 -37.53 -20.28 -5.36
CA ALA A 39 -38.69 -19.58 -5.92
C ALA A 39 -39.44 -18.79 -4.83
N GLU A 40 -39.68 -19.38 -3.66
CA GLU A 40 -40.31 -18.70 -2.53
C GLU A 40 -39.45 -17.54 -2.00
N ILE A 41 -38.12 -17.72 -1.89
CA ILE A 41 -37.20 -16.65 -1.53
C ILE A 41 -37.28 -15.51 -2.55
N PHE A 42 -37.30 -15.83 -3.84
CA PHE A 42 -37.41 -14.83 -4.90
C PHE A 42 -38.71 -14.04 -4.80
N ALA A 43 -39.83 -14.73 -4.58
CA ALA A 43 -41.14 -14.09 -4.38
C ALA A 43 -41.14 -13.15 -3.15
N ALA A 44 -40.54 -13.60 -2.05
CA ALA A 44 -40.38 -12.77 -0.85
C ALA A 44 -39.53 -11.52 -1.13
N PHE A 45 -38.43 -11.67 -1.86
CA PHE A 45 -37.58 -10.53 -2.26
C PHE A 45 -38.30 -9.54 -3.17
N VAL A 46 -39.10 -10.02 -4.14
CA VAL A 46 -39.89 -9.15 -5.00
C VAL A 46 -40.89 -8.33 -4.17
N LYS A 47 -41.54 -8.96 -3.18
CA LYS A 47 -42.43 -8.24 -2.27
C LYS A 47 -41.65 -7.18 -1.47
N MET A 48 -40.51 -7.52 -0.85
CA MET A 48 -39.70 -6.58 -0.09
C MET A 48 -39.17 -5.42 -0.94
N LEU A 49 -38.92 -5.65 -2.22
CA LEU A 49 -38.48 -4.60 -3.15
C LEU A 49 -39.66 -3.67 -3.52
N ARG A 50 -40.83 -4.24 -3.79
CA ARG A 50 -42.04 -3.44 -4.05
C ARG A 50 -42.44 -2.59 -2.86
N ASP A 51 -42.31 -3.11 -1.64
CA ASP A 51 -42.56 -2.36 -0.39
C ASP A 51 -41.55 -1.17 -0.22
N ARG A 52 -40.51 -1.12 -1.04
CA ARG A 52 -39.50 -0.04 -1.12
C ARG A 52 -39.61 0.77 -2.42
N ASP A 53 -40.75 0.69 -3.14
CA ASP A 53 -40.97 1.35 -4.43
C ASP A 53 -39.99 0.96 -5.55
N VAL A 54 -39.37 -0.24 -5.46
CA VAL A 54 -38.50 -0.79 -6.48
C VAL A 54 -39.26 -1.71 -7.39
N ASN A 55 -39.54 -1.24 -8.60
CA ASN A 55 -40.48 -1.90 -9.52
C ASN A 55 -39.78 -2.43 -10.80
N ASP A 56 -38.52 -2.05 -11.04
CA ASP A 56 -37.76 -2.50 -12.19
C ASP A 56 -36.27 -2.75 -11.85
N LEU A 57 -35.54 -3.32 -12.81
CA LEU A 57 -34.09 -3.65 -12.65
C LEU A 57 -33.19 -2.42 -12.55
N ASN A 58 -33.57 -1.29 -13.16
CA ASN A 58 -32.75 -0.08 -13.08
C ASN A 58 -32.83 0.52 -11.68
N GLN A 59 -34.05 0.54 -11.10
CA GLN A 59 -34.25 0.96 -9.71
C GLN A 59 -33.56 0.02 -8.73
N LEU A 60 -33.62 -1.31 -8.97
CA LEU A 60 -32.88 -2.28 -8.17
C LEU A 60 -31.37 -2.05 -8.24
N ASN A 61 -30.85 -1.80 -9.43
CA ASN A 61 -29.42 -1.51 -9.63
C ASN A 61 -29.02 -0.17 -8.97
N ALA A 62 -29.88 0.84 -9.01
CA ALA A 62 -29.64 2.12 -8.32
C ALA A 62 -29.61 1.96 -6.79
N LEU A 63 -30.45 1.10 -6.22
CA LEU A 63 -30.40 0.73 -4.79
C LEU A 63 -29.15 -0.06 -4.43
N SER A 64 -28.55 -0.75 -5.38
CA SER A 64 -27.32 -1.53 -5.16
C SER A 64 -26.04 -0.68 -5.15
N THR A 65 -26.12 0.65 -4.98
CA THR A 65 -24.98 1.47 -4.55
C THR A 65 -24.53 0.95 -3.19
N MET A 66 -23.69 -0.08 -3.24
CA MET A 66 -23.15 -0.75 -2.06
C MET A 66 -22.28 0.25 -1.30
N ASP A 67 -22.50 0.37 -0.01
CA ASP A 67 -21.56 1.05 0.86
C ASP A 67 -20.18 0.38 0.82
N THR A 68 -19.18 1.09 1.26
CA THR A 68 -17.79 0.59 1.28
C THR A 68 -17.65 -0.72 2.06
N ASP A 69 -18.41 -0.89 3.14
CA ASP A 69 -18.38 -2.11 3.97
C ASP A 69 -18.96 -3.32 3.26
N THR A 70 -20.01 -3.13 2.49
CA THR A 70 -20.58 -4.19 1.65
C THR A 70 -19.62 -4.58 0.53
N ILE A 71 -19.00 -3.60 -0.14
CA ILE A 71 -17.98 -3.85 -1.17
C ILE A 71 -16.80 -4.66 -0.60
N ARG A 72 -16.36 -4.34 0.62
CA ARG A 72 -15.29 -5.06 1.32
C ARG A 72 -15.59 -6.55 1.56
N LYS A 73 -16.85 -6.95 1.59
CA LYS A 73 -17.28 -8.34 1.82
C LYS A 73 -17.52 -9.13 0.55
N LEU A 74 -17.53 -8.50 -0.64
CA LEU A 74 -17.74 -9.19 -1.91
C LEU A 74 -16.58 -10.14 -2.23
N PRO A 75 -16.81 -11.23 -2.99
CA PRO A 75 -15.75 -12.04 -3.59
C PRO A 75 -14.81 -11.16 -4.41
N THR A 76 -13.55 -11.53 -4.44
CA THR A 76 -12.53 -10.83 -5.22
C THR A 76 -11.91 -11.75 -6.24
N HIS A 77 -11.51 -11.18 -7.37
CA HIS A 77 -10.80 -11.85 -8.44
C HIS A 77 -9.46 -11.16 -8.68
N HIS A 78 -8.49 -11.90 -9.16
CA HIS A 78 -7.24 -11.32 -9.63
C HIS A 78 -7.50 -10.55 -10.93
N VAL A 79 -6.73 -9.50 -11.14
CA VAL A 79 -6.70 -8.67 -12.34
C VAL A 79 -5.27 -8.21 -12.58
N ILE A 80 -4.85 -8.17 -13.83
CA ILE A 80 -3.58 -7.54 -14.23
C ILE A 80 -3.87 -6.10 -14.63
N ILE A 81 -3.07 -5.19 -14.11
CA ILE A 81 -3.13 -3.76 -14.45
C ILE A 81 -1.73 -3.34 -14.89
N LEU A 82 -1.58 -2.97 -16.15
CA LEU A 82 -0.34 -2.44 -16.68
C LEU A 82 -0.52 -0.93 -16.91
N ALA A 83 0.47 -0.14 -16.51
CA ALA A 83 0.51 1.28 -16.85
C ALA A 83 0.99 1.42 -18.30
N LYS A 84 0.15 1.97 -19.16
CA LYS A 84 0.46 2.22 -20.57
C LYS A 84 1.37 3.45 -20.75
N ASN A 85 1.16 4.47 -19.95
CA ASN A 85 1.84 5.76 -20.00
C ASN A 85 1.83 6.43 -18.61
N ASP A 86 2.33 7.66 -18.50
CA ASP A 86 2.36 8.40 -17.24
C ASP A 86 0.99 8.66 -16.62
N ILE A 87 -0.06 8.84 -17.44
CA ILE A 87 -1.44 8.97 -16.93
C ILE A 87 -1.83 7.66 -16.22
N GLY A 88 -1.58 6.52 -16.89
CA GLY A 88 -1.81 5.20 -16.32
C GLY A 88 -1.01 4.94 -15.06
N ARG A 89 0.25 5.37 -15.00
CA ARG A 89 1.08 5.27 -13.79
C ARG A 89 0.43 6.00 -12.61
N VAL A 90 -0.01 7.23 -12.81
CA VAL A 90 -0.69 8.01 -11.76
C VAL A 90 -2.01 7.37 -11.35
N ASN A 91 -2.81 6.90 -12.32
CA ASN A 91 -4.09 6.26 -12.05
C ASN A 91 -3.91 4.92 -11.32
N MET A 92 -2.88 4.14 -11.66
CA MET A 92 -2.54 2.91 -10.96
C MET A 92 -2.16 3.19 -9.50
N TYR A 93 -1.35 4.21 -9.22
CA TYR A 93 -0.99 4.58 -7.85
C TYR A 93 -2.21 5.03 -7.04
N ARG A 94 -3.14 5.77 -7.65
CA ARG A 94 -4.42 6.13 -7.02
C ARG A 94 -5.25 4.90 -6.67
N LEU A 95 -5.41 3.98 -7.61
CA LEU A 95 -6.15 2.73 -7.41
C LEU A 95 -5.54 1.89 -6.29
N VAL A 96 -4.20 1.74 -6.27
CA VAL A 96 -3.49 1.04 -5.19
C VAL A 96 -3.70 1.74 -3.86
N SER A 97 -3.60 3.06 -3.80
CA SER A 97 -3.84 3.83 -2.56
C SER A 97 -5.26 3.60 -2.03
N TRP A 98 -6.29 3.77 -2.85
CA TRP A 98 -7.67 3.51 -2.43
C TRP A 98 -7.93 2.06 -2.05
N SER A 99 -7.29 1.10 -2.72
CA SER A 99 -7.43 -0.31 -2.36
C SER A 99 -6.99 -0.61 -0.92
N HIS A 100 -6.04 0.18 -0.40
CA HIS A 100 -5.55 0.05 0.97
C HIS A 100 -6.32 0.95 1.96
N LEU A 101 -6.63 2.18 1.59
CA LEU A 101 -7.23 3.17 2.49
C LEU A 101 -8.74 2.97 2.65
N GLU A 102 -9.45 2.70 1.53
CA GLU A 102 -10.92 2.66 1.51
C GLU A 102 -11.49 1.24 1.39
N TYR A 103 -10.86 0.39 0.58
CA TYR A 103 -11.42 -0.90 0.19
C TYR A 103 -10.68 -2.11 0.78
N TYR A 104 -9.76 -1.90 1.71
CA TYR A 104 -9.03 -3.00 2.35
C TYR A 104 -9.96 -3.86 3.22
N ALA A 105 -9.98 -5.16 2.94
CA ALA A 105 -10.60 -6.15 3.82
C ALA A 105 -9.85 -7.48 3.70
N ARG A 106 -8.94 -7.74 4.63
CA ARG A 106 -7.96 -8.84 4.64
C ARG A 106 -6.90 -8.74 3.52
N ARG A 107 -7.23 -8.11 2.41
CA ARG A 107 -6.38 -7.82 1.25
C ARG A 107 -6.83 -6.53 0.58
N PRO A 108 -5.97 -5.86 -0.19
CA PRO A 108 -6.36 -4.73 -1.01
C PRO A 108 -7.39 -5.16 -2.07
N ARG A 109 -8.39 -4.32 -2.33
CA ARG A 109 -9.46 -4.59 -3.30
C ARG A 109 -9.73 -3.35 -4.13
N ILE A 110 -10.12 -3.54 -5.38
CA ILE A 110 -10.47 -2.46 -6.29
C ILE A 110 -11.86 -2.78 -6.87
N PRO A 111 -12.90 -1.99 -6.57
CA PRO A 111 -14.18 -2.13 -7.26
C PRO A 111 -14.03 -1.90 -8.77
N LYS A 112 -14.69 -2.71 -9.60
CA LYS A 112 -14.67 -2.52 -11.07
C LYS A 112 -15.10 -1.11 -11.50
N SER A 113 -16.10 -0.53 -10.82
CA SER A 113 -16.55 0.84 -11.07
C SER A 113 -15.47 1.89 -10.81
N LEU A 114 -14.63 1.67 -9.80
CA LEU A 114 -13.50 2.55 -9.53
C LEU A 114 -12.40 2.37 -10.59
N LEU A 115 -12.09 1.12 -10.95
CA LEU A 115 -11.12 0.82 -12.00
C LEU A 115 -11.57 1.43 -13.34
N GLU A 116 -12.85 1.35 -13.69
CA GLU A 116 -13.40 1.96 -14.90
C GLU A 116 -13.26 3.49 -14.90
N LYS A 117 -13.51 4.14 -13.78
CA LYS A 117 -13.34 5.59 -13.62
C LYS A 117 -11.90 6.05 -13.87
N TYR A 118 -10.92 5.23 -13.53
CA TYR A 118 -9.48 5.53 -13.64
C TYR A 118 -8.77 4.67 -14.70
N ARG A 119 -9.51 4.17 -15.68
CA ARG A 119 -9.01 3.26 -16.74
C ARG A 119 -8.08 3.93 -17.74
N GLU A 120 -8.16 5.25 -17.88
CA GLU A 120 -7.33 5.98 -18.84
C GLU A 120 -5.84 5.72 -18.59
N GLY A 121 -5.12 5.36 -19.65
CA GLY A 121 -3.69 5.03 -19.60
C GLY A 121 -3.38 3.68 -18.95
N LEU A 122 -4.38 2.84 -18.65
CA LEU A 122 -4.21 1.48 -18.16
C LEU A 122 -4.55 0.44 -19.22
N ILE A 123 -3.91 -0.71 -19.11
CA ILE A 123 -4.21 -1.93 -19.88
C ILE A 123 -4.61 -2.99 -18.86
N ILE A 124 -5.77 -3.62 -19.08
CA ILE A 124 -6.36 -4.56 -18.12
C ILE A 124 -6.36 -5.97 -18.69
N GLY A 125 -5.69 -6.89 -17.99
CA GLY A 125 -5.63 -8.32 -18.33
C GLY A 125 -6.50 -9.20 -17.45
N SER A 126 -6.95 -10.33 -17.99
CA SER A 126 -7.89 -11.25 -17.30
C SER A 126 -7.27 -12.05 -16.15
N ALA A 127 -5.94 -12.00 -16.00
CA ALA A 127 -5.16 -12.69 -14.97
C ALA A 127 -5.26 -14.23 -14.99
N CYS A 128 -4.84 -14.87 -13.90
CA CYS A 128 -4.66 -16.30 -13.71
C CYS A 128 -5.98 -17.04 -13.37
N GLU A 129 -5.85 -18.25 -12.82
CA GLU A 129 -6.99 -19.09 -12.39
C GLU A 129 -7.85 -18.45 -11.30
N ALA A 130 -7.31 -17.46 -10.56
CA ALA A 130 -8.08 -16.68 -9.60
C ALA A 130 -8.77 -15.45 -10.23
N GLY A 131 -8.58 -15.21 -11.52
CA GLY A 131 -9.26 -14.19 -12.31
C GLY A 131 -10.75 -14.51 -12.53
N GLU A 132 -11.55 -13.48 -12.78
CA GLU A 132 -13.00 -13.64 -12.99
C GLU A 132 -13.31 -14.48 -14.23
N LEU A 133 -12.58 -14.26 -15.33
CA LEU A 133 -12.82 -15.01 -16.59
C LEU A 133 -12.52 -16.48 -16.42
N PHE A 134 -11.34 -16.83 -15.89
CA PHE A 134 -10.97 -18.24 -15.72
C PHE A 134 -11.94 -18.96 -14.77
N ARG A 135 -12.33 -18.31 -13.67
CA ARG A 135 -13.34 -18.85 -12.75
C ARG A 135 -14.68 -19.07 -13.44
N ALA A 136 -15.11 -18.15 -14.28
CA ALA A 136 -16.36 -18.30 -15.02
C ALA A 136 -16.30 -19.48 -16.01
N VAL A 137 -15.15 -19.74 -16.62
CA VAL A 137 -14.92 -20.91 -17.48
C VAL A 137 -15.02 -22.23 -16.67
N VAL A 138 -14.32 -22.30 -15.55
CA VAL A 138 -14.36 -23.45 -14.63
C VAL A 138 -15.77 -23.70 -14.09
N ASP A 139 -16.52 -22.66 -13.77
CA ASP A 139 -17.90 -22.75 -13.29
C ASP A 139 -18.91 -23.12 -14.40
N GLY A 140 -18.46 -23.32 -15.66
CA GLY A 140 -19.31 -23.68 -16.78
C GLY A 140 -20.36 -22.63 -17.16
N LYS A 141 -20.00 -21.33 -17.04
CA LYS A 141 -20.89 -20.24 -17.44
C LYS A 141 -21.25 -20.29 -18.92
N SER A 142 -22.40 -19.71 -19.27
CA SER A 142 -22.84 -19.67 -20.66
C SER A 142 -21.86 -18.88 -21.54
N TRP A 143 -21.79 -19.23 -22.83
CA TRP A 143 -20.92 -18.57 -23.79
C TRP A 143 -21.14 -17.06 -23.86
N GLU A 144 -22.39 -16.62 -23.80
CA GLU A 144 -22.75 -15.19 -23.76
C GLU A 144 -22.26 -14.49 -22.49
N GLU A 145 -22.31 -15.16 -21.35
CA GLU A 145 -21.78 -14.64 -20.10
C GLU A 145 -20.25 -14.57 -20.12
N LEU A 146 -19.58 -15.58 -20.66
CA LEU A 146 -18.13 -15.58 -20.86
C LEU A 146 -17.70 -14.43 -21.80
N LYS A 147 -18.42 -14.21 -22.91
CA LYS A 147 -18.15 -13.07 -23.81
C LYS A 147 -18.32 -11.72 -23.10
N ARG A 148 -19.39 -11.58 -22.32
CA ARG A 148 -19.63 -10.34 -21.53
C ARG A 148 -18.49 -10.07 -20.54
N ILE A 149 -18.00 -11.10 -19.85
CA ILE A 149 -16.86 -10.97 -18.92
C ILE A 149 -15.59 -10.64 -19.68
N ALA A 150 -15.27 -11.41 -20.73
CA ALA A 150 -14.05 -11.26 -21.53
C ALA A 150 -13.97 -9.89 -22.24
N SER A 151 -15.11 -9.35 -22.70
CA SER A 151 -15.14 -8.05 -23.38
C SER A 151 -14.70 -6.87 -22.53
N TRP A 152 -14.72 -7.00 -21.20
CA TRP A 152 -14.28 -5.95 -20.29
C TRP A 152 -12.76 -5.78 -20.24
N TYR A 153 -11.99 -6.83 -20.52
CA TYR A 153 -10.53 -6.81 -20.51
C TYR A 153 -9.96 -6.31 -21.83
N ASP A 154 -8.75 -5.75 -21.81
CA ASP A 154 -8.03 -5.31 -23.02
C ASP A 154 -7.34 -6.50 -23.70
N TYR A 155 -6.87 -7.46 -22.91
CA TYR A 155 -6.34 -8.74 -23.36
C TYR A 155 -6.74 -9.88 -22.42
N LEU A 156 -6.65 -11.11 -22.90
CA LEU A 156 -6.93 -12.31 -22.12
C LEU A 156 -5.63 -13.05 -21.84
N GLU A 157 -5.60 -13.83 -20.78
CA GLU A 157 -4.42 -14.53 -20.30
C GLU A 157 -4.71 -16.02 -20.14
N ILE A 158 -3.74 -16.83 -20.53
CA ILE A 158 -3.69 -18.28 -20.28
C ILE A 158 -2.35 -18.63 -19.65
N GLN A 159 -2.34 -19.70 -18.86
CA GLN A 159 -1.13 -20.16 -18.16
C GLN A 159 -0.85 -21.63 -18.48
N PRO A 160 0.41 -22.12 -18.32
CA PRO A 160 0.71 -23.54 -18.42
C PRO A 160 -0.22 -24.35 -17.52
N ILE A 161 -0.65 -25.52 -17.99
CA ILE A 161 -1.57 -26.38 -17.21
C ILE A 161 -0.95 -26.83 -15.88
N CYS A 162 0.38 -26.90 -15.80
CA CYS A 162 1.08 -27.22 -14.56
C CYS A 162 0.75 -26.25 -13.42
N ASN A 163 0.48 -24.97 -13.70
CA ASN A 163 0.06 -23.99 -12.71
C ASN A 163 -1.30 -24.35 -12.06
N ASN A 164 -2.12 -25.12 -12.76
CA ASN A 164 -3.47 -25.49 -12.36
C ASN A 164 -3.64 -26.97 -11.96
N MET A 165 -2.54 -27.73 -11.84
CA MET A 165 -2.57 -29.15 -11.45
C MET A 165 -3.20 -29.39 -10.07
N PHE A 166 -3.22 -28.40 -9.20
CA PHE A 166 -3.94 -28.48 -7.94
C PHE A 166 -5.44 -28.74 -8.14
N MET A 167 -6.04 -28.31 -9.25
CA MET A 167 -7.46 -28.57 -9.56
C MET A 167 -7.70 -30.05 -9.79
N LEU A 168 -6.75 -30.74 -10.44
CA LEU A 168 -6.81 -32.20 -10.62
C LEU A 168 -6.64 -32.91 -9.27
N ARG A 169 -5.66 -32.52 -8.46
CA ARG A 169 -5.43 -33.09 -7.12
C ARG A 169 -6.63 -32.91 -6.18
N LYS A 170 -7.31 -31.78 -6.26
CA LYS A 170 -8.51 -31.47 -5.46
C LYS A 170 -9.81 -32.01 -6.07
N GLY A 171 -9.75 -32.74 -7.18
CA GLY A 171 -10.91 -33.33 -7.85
C GLY A 171 -11.88 -32.31 -8.47
N MET A 172 -11.40 -31.09 -8.74
CA MET A 172 -12.18 -30.05 -9.42
C MET A 172 -12.30 -30.33 -10.92
N VAL A 173 -11.29 -30.95 -11.48
CA VAL A 173 -11.25 -31.50 -12.85
C VAL A 173 -10.81 -32.97 -12.80
N ARG A 174 -11.14 -33.74 -13.83
CA ARG A 174 -10.86 -35.20 -13.89
C ARG A 174 -9.58 -35.49 -14.64
N THR A 175 -9.21 -34.65 -15.60
CA THR A 175 -8.10 -34.88 -16.52
C THR A 175 -7.34 -33.60 -16.81
N GLU A 176 -6.08 -33.72 -17.23
CA GLU A 176 -5.30 -32.60 -17.75
C GLU A 176 -5.92 -31.98 -19.01
N GLU A 177 -6.66 -32.81 -19.79
CA GLU A 177 -7.29 -32.33 -21.01
C GLU A 177 -8.39 -31.29 -20.71
N GLU A 178 -9.11 -31.45 -19.63
CA GLU A 178 -10.06 -30.41 -19.17
C GLU A 178 -9.34 -29.08 -18.85
N LEU A 179 -8.13 -29.11 -18.30
CA LEU A 179 -7.32 -27.90 -18.08
C LEU A 179 -6.91 -27.26 -19.42
N ARG A 180 -6.53 -28.08 -20.42
CA ARG A 180 -6.24 -27.57 -21.77
C ARG A 180 -7.48 -27.00 -22.43
N ASP A 181 -8.65 -27.58 -22.22
CA ASP A 181 -9.92 -27.08 -22.76
C ASP A 181 -10.33 -25.73 -22.16
N PHE A 182 -10.00 -25.44 -20.90
CA PHE A 182 -10.18 -24.10 -20.33
C PHE A 182 -9.35 -23.08 -21.10
N ASN A 183 -8.08 -23.37 -21.36
CA ASN A 183 -7.22 -22.48 -22.14
C ASN A 183 -7.71 -22.32 -23.59
N ARG A 184 -8.15 -23.43 -24.26
CA ARG A 184 -8.74 -23.36 -25.61
C ARG A 184 -10.01 -22.48 -25.62
N THR A 185 -10.84 -22.57 -24.59
CA THR A 185 -12.03 -21.76 -24.43
C THR A 185 -11.68 -20.27 -24.39
N ILE A 186 -10.66 -19.89 -23.61
CA ILE A 186 -10.19 -18.50 -23.52
C ILE A 186 -9.58 -18.02 -24.85
N VAL A 187 -8.82 -18.89 -25.54
CA VAL A 187 -8.27 -18.58 -26.89
C VAL A 187 -9.40 -18.30 -27.86
N LYS A 188 -10.43 -19.16 -27.90
CA LYS A 188 -11.60 -18.99 -28.77
C LYS A 188 -12.37 -17.70 -28.46
N LEU A 189 -12.53 -17.36 -27.18
CA LEU A 189 -13.14 -16.08 -26.76
C LEU A 189 -12.35 -14.88 -27.29
N GLY A 190 -11.00 -14.95 -27.19
CA GLY A 190 -10.13 -13.91 -27.72
C GLY A 190 -10.29 -13.74 -29.23
N GLU A 191 -10.36 -14.84 -29.98
CA GLU A 191 -10.59 -14.83 -31.44
C GLU A 191 -11.93 -14.21 -31.81
N GLU A 192 -13.02 -14.63 -31.16
CA GLU A 192 -14.35 -14.07 -31.44
C GLU A 192 -14.49 -12.58 -31.08
N LEU A 193 -13.79 -12.14 -30.04
CA LEU A 193 -13.84 -10.75 -29.57
C LEU A 193 -12.76 -9.85 -30.18
N GLY A 194 -11.88 -10.41 -31.02
CA GLY A 194 -10.75 -9.68 -31.58
C GLY A 194 -9.75 -9.19 -30.54
N LYS A 195 -9.61 -9.92 -29.40
CA LYS A 195 -8.71 -9.58 -28.31
C LYS A 195 -7.48 -10.48 -28.31
N PRO A 196 -6.26 -9.94 -28.10
CA PRO A 196 -5.09 -10.78 -27.97
C PRO A 196 -5.19 -11.64 -26.72
N VAL A 197 -4.75 -12.90 -26.86
CA VAL A 197 -4.58 -13.82 -25.76
C VAL A 197 -3.08 -14.03 -25.57
N CYS A 198 -2.54 -13.80 -24.38
CA CYS A 198 -1.14 -14.03 -24.08
C CYS A 198 -0.95 -15.18 -23.08
N ALA A 199 0.16 -15.89 -23.26
CA ALA A 199 0.59 -16.94 -22.34
C ALA A 199 1.59 -16.37 -21.35
N THR A 200 1.30 -16.50 -20.04
CA THR A 200 2.18 -16.07 -18.95
C THR A 200 2.58 -17.24 -18.07
N GLY A 201 3.77 -17.17 -17.46
CA GLY A 201 4.32 -18.28 -16.67
C GLY A 201 3.93 -18.26 -15.18
N ASP A 202 3.43 -17.15 -14.67
CA ASP A 202 3.22 -16.92 -13.23
C ASP A 202 4.48 -17.22 -12.40
N VAL A 203 5.59 -16.66 -12.84
CA VAL A 203 6.94 -16.95 -12.32
C VAL A 203 7.07 -16.53 -10.86
N HIS A 204 7.51 -17.46 -10.00
CA HIS A 204 7.74 -17.22 -8.58
C HIS A 204 9.20 -17.48 -8.16
N PHE A 205 10.00 -18.11 -8.99
CA PHE A 205 11.43 -18.35 -8.77
C PHE A 205 12.17 -18.47 -10.11
N LEU A 206 13.50 -18.35 -10.09
CA LEU A 206 14.29 -18.24 -11.31
C LEU A 206 14.57 -19.62 -11.93
N ASP A 207 15.26 -20.48 -11.23
CA ASP A 207 15.66 -21.80 -11.70
C ASP A 207 14.83 -22.91 -11.07
N PRO A 208 14.64 -24.07 -11.72
CA PRO A 208 13.86 -25.18 -11.18
C PRO A 208 14.28 -25.59 -9.75
N GLU A 209 15.55 -25.51 -9.42
CA GLU A 209 16.12 -25.88 -8.13
C GLU A 209 15.70 -24.92 -7.00
N ASP A 210 15.29 -23.71 -7.34
CA ASP A 210 14.85 -22.69 -6.37
C ASP A 210 13.46 -22.98 -5.76
N GLU A 211 12.76 -23.99 -6.27
CA GLU A 211 11.44 -24.41 -5.76
C GLU A 211 11.49 -24.68 -4.24
N ILE A 212 12.59 -25.21 -3.74
CA ILE A 212 12.76 -25.50 -2.32
C ILE A 212 12.63 -24.24 -1.43
N TYR A 213 13.12 -23.09 -1.89
CA TYR A 213 13.01 -21.83 -1.15
C TYR A 213 11.56 -21.37 -1.06
N ARG A 214 10.78 -21.60 -2.13
CA ARG A 214 9.34 -21.33 -2.13
C ARG A 214 8.61 -22.21 -1.13
N HIS A 215 8.91 -23.51 -1.08
CA HIS A 215 8.35 -24.44 -0.09
C HIS A 215 8.59 -23.95 1.35
N ILE A 216 9.83 -23.55 1.67
CA ILE A 216 10.18 -23.01 2.98
C ILE A 216 9.35 -21.74 3.32
N LEU A 217 9.22 -20.83 2.36
CA LEU A 217 8.44 -19.59 2.55
C LEU A 217 6.94 -19.87 2.73
N LEU A 218 6.37 -20.82 1.99
CA LEU A 218 4.96 -21.19 2.13
C LEU A 218 4.71 -21.92 3.44
N ALA A 219 5.58 -22.87 3.82
CA ALA A 219 5.50 -23.59 5.09
C ALA A 219 5.58 -22.62 6.29
N SER A 220 6.46 -21.61 6.22
CA SER A 220 6.58 -20.58 7.27
C SER A 220 5.30 -19.73 7.43
N LYS A 221 4.47 -19.64 6.39
CA LYS A 221 3.18 -18.94 6.40
C LYS A 221 1.99 -19.85 6.74
N GLY A 222 2.24 -21.14 7.01
CA GLY A 222 1.22 -22.12 7.39
C GLY A 222 0.36 -22.62 6.24
N PHE A 223 0.88 -22.62 5.00
CA PHE A 223 0.18 -23.25 3.87
C PHE A 223 0.28 -24.79 3.97
N GLU A 224 -0.86 -25.46 3.95
CA GLU A 224 -0.94 -26.94 4.06
C GLU A 224 -0.36 -27.67 2.84
N ASP A 225 -0.36 -27.00 1.68
CA ASP A 225 0.13 -27.52 0.40
C ASP A 225 1.54 -26.96 0.05
N ALA A 226 2.30 -26.54 1.05
CA ALA A 226 3.61 -25.93 0.87
C ALA A 226 4.62 -26.85 0.14
N ASP A 227 4.52 -28.17 0.32
CA ASP A 227 5.44 -29.16 -0.27
C ASP A 227 4.95 -29.70 -1.62
N GLU A 228 3.81 -29.21 -2.13
CA GLU A 228 3.33 -29.62 -3.44
C GLU A 228 4.13 -28.94 -4.55
N ALA A 229 4.76 -29.76 -5.41
CA ALA A 229 5.54 -29.29 -6.54
C ALA A 229 4.69 -28.45 -7.50
N LEU A 230 5.20 -27.26 -7.82
CA LEU A 230 4.58 -26.33 -8.76
C LEU A 230 5.68 -25.68 -9.61
N PRO A 231 5.93 -26.17 -10.85
CA PRO A 231 7.07 -25.76 -11.66
C PRO A 231 6.86 -24.36 -12.30
N ILE A 232 6.71 -23.34 -11.47
CA ILE A 232 6.50 -21.95 -11.85
C ILE A 232 7.82 -21.14 -11.83
N TYR A 233 8.87 -21.75 -12.36
CA TYR A 233 10.16 -21.12 -12.60
C TYR A 233 10.13 -20.26 -13.88
N PHE A 234 11.14 -19.45 -14.08
CA PHE A 234 11.28 -18.60 -15.26
C PHE A 234 11.60 -19.45 -16.51
N LYS A 235 10.56 -19.89 -17.19
CA LYS A 235 10.66 -20.70 -18.42
C LYS A 235 11.18 -19.87 -19.58
N THR A 236 12.08 -20.47 -20.37
CA THR A 236 12.50 -19.92 -21.67
C THR A 236 11.36 -19.92 -22.69
N THR A 237 11.53 -19.18 -23.79
CA THR A 237 10.54 -19.16 -24.88
C THR A 237 10.27 -20.55 -25.42
N ASP A 238 11.29 -21.41 -25.59
CA ASP A 238 11.14 -22.77 -26.10
C ASP A 238 10.36 -23.66 -25.13
N GLU A 239 10.60 -23.54 -23.83
CA GLU A 239 9.84 -24.24 -22.80
C GLU A 239 8.38 -23.79 -22.79
N MET A 240 8.12 -22.47 -22.87
CA MET A 240 6.75 -21.96 -22.97
C MET A 240 6.05 -22.46 -24.25
N LEU A 241 6.71 -22.45 -25.39
CA LEU A 241 6.16 -23.00 -26.64
C LEU A 241 5.80 -24.48 -26.50
N LYS A 242 6.61 -25.24 -25.76
CA LYS A 242 6.34 -26.65 -25.46
C LYS A 242 5.11 -26.84 -24.58
N GLU A 243 4.95 -26.00 -23.55
CA GLU A 243 3.79 -26.01 -22.65
C GLU A 243 2.46 -25.80 -23.40
N PHE A 244 2.46 -24.95 -24.43
CA PHE A 244 1.27 -24.66 -25.24
C PHE A 244 1.19 -25.40 -26.57
N SER A 245 2.03 -26.43 -26.79
CA SER A 245 2.07 -27.20 -28.03
C SER A 245 0.72 -27.84 -28.43
N TYR A 246 -0.15 -28.11 -27.46
CA TYR A 246 -1.50 -28.62 -27.66
C TYR A 246 -2.46 -27.65 -28.38
N LEU A 247 -2.10 -26.38 -28.53
CA LEU A 247 -2.83 -25.40 -29.35
C LEU A 247 -2.45 -25.47 -30.85
N GLY A 248 -1.43 -26.24 -31.20
CA GLY A 248 -0.81 -26.25 -32.52
C GLY A 248 0.27 -25.17 -32.64
N LYS A 249 1.24 -25.41 -33.56
CA LYS A 249 2.47 -24.59 -33.66
C LYS A 249 2.21 -23.11 -33.88
N GLU A 250 1.31 -22.74 -34.77
CA GLU A 250 1.01 -21.33 -35.10
C GLU A 250 0.34 -20.60 -33.90
N LYS A 251 -0.66 -21.25 -33.30
CA LYS A 251 -1.37 -20.66 -32.18
C LYS A 251 -0.50 -20.55 -30.91
N ALA A 252 0.32 -21.60 -30.65
CA ALA A 252 1.30 -21.53 -29.55
C ALA A 252 2.29 -20.38 -29.75
N HIS A 253 2.82 -20.20 -30.97
CA HIS A 253 3.70 -19.05 -31.27
C HIS A 253 2.98 -17.70 -31.09
N GLN A 254 1.73 -17.61 -31.58
CA GLN A 254 0.94 -16.40 -31.42
C GLN A 254 0.75 -15.99 -29.96
N VAL A 255 0.35 -16.92 -29.08
CA VAL A 255 0.06 -16.59 -27.67
C VAL A 255 1.32 -16.40 -26.84
N VAL A 256 2.41 -17.15 -27.13
CA VAL A 256 3.66 -17.10 -26.37
C VAL A 256 4.57 -15.94 -26.82
N VAL A 257 4.66 -15.69 -28.12
CA VAL A 257 5.66 -14.76 -28.65
C VAL A 257 5.01 -13.49 -29.20
N GLU A 258 4.07 -13.60 -30.13
CA GLU A 258 3.54 -12.43 -30.83
C GLU A 258 2.71 -11.53 -29.91
N ASN A 259 1.75 -12.11 -29.21
CA ASN A 259 0.83 -11.36 -28.36
C ASN A 259 1.48 -10.83 -27.08
N THR A 260 2.46 -11.53 -26.53
CA THR A 260 3.24 -11.01 -25.38
C THR A 260 4.04 -9.78 -25.78
N ASN A 261 4.71 -9.82 -26.95
CA ASN A 261 5.41 -8.65 -27.49
C ASN A 261 4.44 -7.52 -27.87
N LEU A 262 3.28 -7.86 -28.47
CA LEU A 262 2.26 -6.88 -28.81
C LEU A 262 1.80 -6.10 -27.56
N ILE A 263 1.48 -6.79 -26.47
CA ILE A 263 1.03 -6.15 -25.22
C ILE A 263 2.16 -5.35 -24.58
N ALA A 264 3.39 -5.86 -24.58
CA ALA A 264 4.55 -5.12 -24.09
C ALA A 264 4.76 -3.80 -24.88
N ASN A 265 4.58 -3.85 -26.21
CA ASN A 265 4.72 -2.68 -27.08
C ASN A 265 3.58 -1.67 -26.94
N TRP A 266 2.49 -1.99 -26.26
CA TRP A 266 1.46 -1.00 -25.91
C TRP A 266 1.89 -0.05 -24.80
N CYS A 267 2.94 -0.42 -24.05
CA CYS A 267 3.43 0.37 -22.92
C CYS A 267 4.57 1.29 -23.36
N ASP A 268 4.43 2.56 -23.07
CA ASP A 268 5.51 3.54 -23.23
C ASP A 268 6.60 3.30 -22.15
N PRO A 269 7.83 3.72 -22.39
CA PRO A 269 8.82 3.80 -21.31
C PRO A 269 8.34 4.73 -20.21
N ILE A 270 8.23 4.21 -18.98
CA ILE A 270 7.72 4.93 -17.83
C ILE A 270 8.78 4.93 -16.72
N GLU A 271 8.96 6.07 -16.07
CA GLU A 271 9.74 6.17 -14.84
C GLU A 271 8.79 5.94 -13.64
N PRO A 272 8.89 4.80 -12.93
CA PRO A 272 8.01 4.50 -11.78
C PRO A 272 8.10 5.55 -10.69
N LEU A 273 9.32 6.04 -10.42
CA LEU A 273 9.58 7.12 -9.48
C LEU A 273 10.07 8.35 -10.24
N PRO A 274 9.39 9.51 -10.14
CA PRO A 274 9.88 10.74 -10.74
C PRO A 274 11.28 11.07 -10.24
N LYS A 275 12.16 11.50 -11.16
CA LYS A 275 13.50 11.97 -10.79
C LYS A 275 13.41 13.27 -10.02
N GLY A 276 14.20 13.38 -8.95
CA GLY A 276 14.30 14.58 -8.13
C GLY A 276 13.86 14.36 -6.68
N LEU A 277 14.09 15.38 -5.87
CA LEU A 277 13.68 15.44 -4.48
C LEU A 277 12.47 16.36 -4.38
N PHE A 278 11.41 15.88 -3.75
CA PHE A 278 10.16 16.60 -3.58
C PHE A 278 9.92 16.85 -2.09
N ALA A 279 10.37 18.01 -1.61
CA ALA A 279 10.06 18.45 -0.26
C ALA A 279 8.56 18.79 -0.15
N PRO A 280 7.91 18.54 1.01
CA PRO A 280 6.56 19.01 1.26
C PRO A 280 6.53 20.56 1.20
N LYS A 281 5.36 21.12 0.90
CA LYS A 281 5.16 22.59 0.96
C LYS A 281 4.42 22.89 2.25
N LEU A 282 5.07 23.65 3.12
CA LEU A 282 4.47 24.21 4.33
C LEU A 282 4.51 25.73 4.20
N GLU A 283 3.36 26.38 4.39
CA GLU A 283 3.28 27.84 4.37
C GLU A 283 4.02 28.41 5.58
N ASP A 284 4.79 29.49 5.37
CA ASP A 284 5.54 30.21 6.41
C ASP A 284 6.48 29.33 7.26
N SER A 285 7.04 28.26 6.66
CA SER A 285 7.89 27.33 7.41
C SER A 285 9.16 27.96 7.98
N ASP A 286 9.76 28.88 7.25
CA ASP A 286 10.92 29.68 7.69
C ASP A 286 10.55 30.64 8.83
N GLY A 287 9.43 31.34 8.71
CA GLY A 287 8.93 32.23 9.78
C GLY A 287 8.52 31.46 11.03
N GLU A 288 7.80 30.33 10.89
CA GLU A 288 7.39 29.48 12.01
C GLU A 288 8.61 28.90 12.74
N LEU A 289 9.58 28.35 12.00
CA LEU A 289 10.82 27.83 12.58
C LEU A 289 11.60 28.91 13.32
N THR A 290 11.73 30.08 12.71
CA THR A 290 12.42 31.24 13.34
C THR A 290 11.75 31.63 14.66
N ARG A 291 10.43 31.72 14.70
CA ARG A 291 9.67 32.05 15.92
C ARG A 291 9.85 31.01 17.02
N LEU A 292 9.81 29.73 16.68
CA LEU A 292 10.02 28.63 17.64
C LEU A 292 11.43 28.71 18.25
N VAL A 293 12.44 28.85 17.39
CA VAL A 293 13.84 28.88 17.83
C VAL A 293 14.14 30.05 18.75
N TRP A 294 13.76 31.28 18.36
CA TRP A 294 14.01 32.44 19.18
C TRP A 294 13.12 32.48 20.42
N GLY A 295 11.87 32.02 20.33
CA GLY A 295 11.00 31.89 21.51
C GLY A 295 11.61 30.96 22.55
N LYS A 296 12.16 29.81 22.14
CA LYS A 296 12.84 28.88 23.06
C LYS A 296 14.16 29.45 23.59
N ALA A 297 14.92 30.16 22.77
CA ALA A 297 16.14 30.80 23.19
C ALA A 297 15.88 31.84 24.29
N HIS A 298 14.85 32.69 24.13
CA HIS A 298 14.45 33.68 25.17
C HIS A 298 13.90 32.95 26.41
N GLU A 299 13.15 31.89 26.28
CA GLU A 299 12.68 31.08 27.41
C GLU A 299 13.83 30.56 28.25
N LEU A 300 14.92 30.08 27.60
CA LEU A 300 16.03 29.43 28.27
C LEU A 300 17.06 30.43 28.78
N TYR A 301 17.40 31.46 28.01
CA TYR A 301 18.54 32.37 28.24
C TYR A 301 18.14 33.83 28.54
N GLY A 302 16.82 34.14 28.51
CA GLY A 302 16.32 35.51 28.76
C GLY A 302 16.21 36.36 27.50
N GLU A 303 15.76 37.61 27.67
CA GLU A 303 15.51 38.57 26.55
C GLU A 303 16.79 38.86 25.74
N GLU A 304 17.94 38.82 26.39
CA GLU A 304 19.26 39.01 25.79
C GLU A 304 20.09 37.72 25.94
N PRO A 305 19.93 36.71 25.04
CA PRO A 305 20.72 35.52 25.12
C PRO A 305 22.22 35.79 24.95
N PRO A 306 23.12 34.97 25.56
CA PRO A 306 24.56 35.08 25.35
C PRO A 306 24.97 35.06 23.90
N GLN A 307 26.02 35.83 23.55
CA GLN A 307 26.46 35.96 22.15
C GLN A 307 26.75 34.61 21.48
N ILE A 308 27.33 33.66 22.19
CA ILE A 308 27.60 32.31 21.71
C ILE A 308 26.31 31.58 21.24
N VAL A 309 25.19 31.81 21.94
CA VAL A 309 23.88 31.24 21.56
C VAL A 309 23.35 31.94 20.31
N VAL A 310 23.41 33.29 20.30
CA VAL A 310 22.97 34.13 19.18
C VAL A 310 23.72 33.78 17.90
N ASP A 311 25.05 33.69 17.97
CA ASP A 311 25.90 33.38 16.81
C ASP A 311 25.59 32.01 16.27
N ARG A 312 25.42 31.02 17.13
CA ARG A 312 25.11 29.64 16.73
C ARG A 312 23.73 29.54 16.09
N ILE A 313 22.71 30.16 16.66
CA ILE A 313 21.36 30.19 16.08
C ILE A 313 21.38 30.86 14.71
N ASN A 314 22.00 32.02 14.58
CA ASN A 314 22.04 32.75 13.30
C ASN A 314 22.75 31.96 12.21
N ALA A 315 23.87 31.32 12.53
CA ALA A 315 24.62 30.50 11.59
C ALA A 315 23.79 29.31 11.10
N GLU A 316 23.22 28.50 12.02
CA GLU A 316 22.45 27.32 11.66
C GLU A 316 21.14 27.69 10.95
N LEU A 317 20.37 28.62 11.49
CA LEU A 317 19.08 29.03 10.93
C LEU A 317 19.23 29.68 9.56
N GLY A 318 20.27 30.50 9.39
CA GLY A 318 20.60 31.12 8.12
C GLY A 318 20.90 30.07 7.03
N ASP A 319 21.67 29.05 7.35
CA ASP A 319 21.99 27.96 6.43
C ASP A 319 20.76 27.08 6.13
N ILE A 320 19.97 26.75 7.14
CA ILE A 320 18.74 25.94 6.99
C ILE A 320 17.77 26.63 6.04
N ILE A 321 17.51 27.93 6.21
CA ILE A 321 16.59 28.71 5.38
C ILE A 321 17.17 28.89 3.96
N ARG A 322 18.45 29.25 3.84
CA ARG A 322 19.13 29.40 2.56
C ARG A 322 19.07 28.13 1.71
N CYS A 323 19.25 26.97 2.33
CA CYS A 323 19.21 25.66 1.68
C CYS A 323 17.79 25.09 1.55
N LYS A 324 16.74 25.80 1.99
CA LYS A 324 15.33 25.38 1.98
C LYS A 324 15.07 24.08 2.74
N TYR A 325 15.77 23.90 3.85
CA TYR A 325 15.54 22.78 4.77
C TYR A 325 14.59 23.12 5.92
N ASP A 326 14.14 24.37 6.04
CA ASP A 326 13.14 24.82 6.98
C ASP A 326 11.88 23.97 6.97
N VAL A 327 11.41 23.60 5.78
CA VAL A 327 10.29 22.67 5.58
C VAL A 327 10.53 21.29 6.20
N ILE A 328 11.76 20.76 6.08
CA ILE A 328 12.13 19.46 6.67
C ILE A 328 12.14 19.55 8.19
N TYR A 329 12.75 20.63 8.73
CA TYR A 329 12.75 20.90 10.17
C TYR A 329 11.33 21.03 10.72
N MET A 330 10.46 21.81 10.07
CA MET A 330 9.08 21.98 10.51
C MET A 330 8.26 20.70 10.38
N SER A 331 8.50 19.89 9.35
CA SER A 331 7.87 18.56 9.25
C SER A 331 8.27 17.66 10.41
N ALA A 332 9.57 17.59 10.74
CA ALA A 332 10.06 16.83 11.88
C ALA A 332 9.50 17.35 13.20
N GLN A 333 9.49 18.67 13.41
CA GLN A 333 8.95 19.31 14.60
C GLN A 333 7.47 18.96 14.82
N LYS A 334 6.64 19.08 13.78
CA LYS A 334 5.20 18.75 13.87
C LYS A 334 4.98 17.25 14.17
N LEU A 335 5.79 16.36 13.59
CA LEU A 335 5.71 14.93 13.89
C LEU A 335 6.11 14.60 15.33
N VAL A 336 7.20 15.19 15.82
CA VAL A 336 7.66 14.99 17.22
C VAL A 336 6.62 15.53 18.18
N GLN A 337 6.16 16.75 17.97
CA GLN A 337 5.16 17.39 18.82
C GLN A 337 3.86 16.59 18.86
N ASN A 338 3.34 16.17 17.72
CA ASN A 338 2.14 15.34 17.66
C ASN A 338 2.31 14.04 18.46
N SER A 339 3.48 13.39 18.36
CA SER A 339 3.76 12.17 19.11
C SER A 339 3.77 12.43 20.63
N LEU A 340 4.42 13.50 21.08
CA LEU A 340 4.48 13.88 22.49
C LEU A 340 3.10 14.24 23.06
N GLU A 341 2.28 14.97 22.31
CA GLU A 341 0.89 15.32 22.68
C GLU A 341 -0.01 14.09 22.85
N HIS A 342 0.30 13.00 22.13
CA HIS A 342 -0.37 11.69 22.29
C HIS A 342 0.26 10.78 23.34
N GLY A 343 1.25 11.29 24.10
CA GLY A 343 1.89 10.54 25.20
C GLY A 343 2.95 9.54 24.75
N TYR A 344 3.42 9.60 23.50
CA TYR A 344 4.50 8.77 23.00
C TYR A 344 5.86 9.40 23.26
N LEU A 345 6.84 8.59 23.64
CA LEU A 345 8.22 9.04 23.76
C LEU A 345 8.87 9.14 22.38
N VAL A 346 9.61 10.21 22.17
CA VAL A 346 10.40 10.43 20.96
C VAL A 346 11.84 10.64 21.37
N GLY A 347 12.76 9.88 20.80
CA GLY A 347 14.20 10.04 20.99
C GLY A 347 14.87 10.44 19.68
N SER A 348 15.82 11.34 19.74
CA SER A 348 16.64 11.71 18.59
C SER A 348 17.73 10.68 18.34
N ARG A 349 18.08 10.47 17.07
CA ARG A 349 19.13 9.55 16.66
C ARG A 349 20.01 10.16 15.56
N GLY A 350 21.32 9.95 15.68
CA GLY A 350 22.29 10.41 14.69
C GLY A 350 22.59 11.91 14.78
N SER A 351 22.92 12.51 13.65
CA SER A 351 23.45 13.88 13.57
C SER A 351 22.46 15.00 13.95
N VAL A 352 21.18 14.72 14.11
CA VAL A 352 20.19 15.76 14.55
C VAL A 352 20.56 16.36 15.91
N GLY A 353 21.22 15.62 16.78
CA GLY A 353 21.73 16.09 18.07
C GLY A 353 22.83 17.16 17.96
N SER A 354 23.41 17.40 16.78
CA SER A 354 24.39 18.48 16.54
C SER A 354 23.74 19.83 16.23
N SER A 355 22.43 19.87 15.95
CA SER A 355 21.73 21.09 15.57
C SER A 355 21.11 21.78 16.78
N LEU A 356 21.54 23.02 17.08
CA LEU A 356 20.93 23.86 18.09
C LEU A 356 19.51 24.29 17.67
N VAL A 357 19.29 24.52 16.39
CA VAL A 357 17.96 24.83 15.83
C VAL A 357 16.99 23.68 16.07
N ALA A 358 17.45 22.41 15.91
CA ALA A 358 16.63 21.25 16.21
C ALA A 358 16.27 21.14 17.71
N PHE A 359 17.21 21.49 18.61
CA PHE A 359 16.95 21.55 20.04
C PHE A 359 15.95 22.67 20.37
N MET A 360 16.19 23.88 19.87
CA MET A 360 15.33 25.04 20.15
C MET A 360 13.92 24.90 19.58
N SER A 361 13.76 24.19 18.47
CA SER A 361 12.45 23.89 17.88
C SER A 361 11.74 22.66 18.48
N GLY A 362 12.38 21.95 19.41
CA GLY A 362 11.79 20.78 20.07
C GLY A 362 11.82 19.49 19.27
N ILE A 363 12.71 19.37 18.28
CA ILE A 363 12.94 18.13 17.50
C ILE A 363 13.81 17.16 18.30
N THR A 364 14.78 17.67 19.05
CA THR A 364 15.71 16.90 19.89
C THR A 364 15.80 17.48 21.29
N GLU A 365 16.14 16.64 22.25
CA GLU A 365 16.44 17.04 23.63
C GLU A 365 17.90 17.43 23.86
N VAL A 366 18.75 17.21 22.85
CA VAL A 366 20.19 17.41 22.94
C VAL A 366 20.55 18.87 22.65
N ASN A 367 21.02 19.57 23.66
CA ASN A 367 21.58 20.90 23.52
C ASN A 367 23.04 20.81 23.03
N SER A 368 23.27 21.16 21.76
CA SER A 368 24.60 21.02 21.11
C SER A 368 25.61 22.10 21.50
N LEU A 369 25.24 23.10 22.29
CA LEU A 369 26.16 24.14 22.77
C LEU A 369 27.28 23.55 23.63
N PRO A 370 28.39 24.26 23.83
CA PRO A 370 29.39 23.92 24.83
C PRO A 370 28.79 23.71 26.21
N ALA A 371 29.45 22.92 27.06
CA ALA A 371 29.03 22.71 28.43
C ALA A 371 28.90 24.04 29.18
N HIS A 372 27.80 24.27 29.89
CA HIS A 372 27.53 25.50 30.60
C HIS A 372 26.50 25.32 31.72
N TYR A 373 26.49 26.31 32.61
CA TYR A 373 25.42 26.47 33.61
C TYR A 373 24.32 27.36 33.08
N ARG A 374 23.07 27.05 33.39
CA ARG A 374 21.89 27.82 33.04
C ARG A 374 20.96 27.95 34.26
N CYS A 375 20.60 29.16 34.63
CA CYS A 375 19.65 29.39 35.73
C CYS A 375 18.21 29.28 35.25
N PRO A 376 17.40 28.34 35.76
CA PRO A 376 16.00 28.23 35.35
C PRO A 376 15.13 29.41 35.78
N LYS A 377 15.54 30.19 36.80
CA LYS A 377 14.78 31.30 37.37
C LYS A 377 15.11 32.65 36.74
N CYS A 378 16.37 33.11 36.82
CA CYS A 378 16.76 34.42 36.35
C CYS A 378 17.45 34.41 34.98
N LYS A 379 17.58 33.26 34.36
CA LYS A 379 18.16 33.02 33.03
C LYS A 379 19.66 33.34 32.91
N HIS A 380 20.31 33.72 34.00
CA HIS A 380 21.77 33.84 33.99
C HIS A 380 22.43 32.55 33.53
N SER A 381 23.41 32.65 32.65
CA SER A 381 24.18 31.52 32.10
C SER A 381 25.67 31.79 32.21
N ASP A 382 26.43 30.73 32.43
CA ASP A 382 27.87 30.76 32.58
C ASP A 382 28.50 29.70 31.68
N PHE A 383 29.12 30.17 30.60
CA PHE A 383 29.86 29.32 29.65
C PHE A 383 31.36 29.30 29.99
N ASP A 384 31.84 30.24 30.79
CA ASP A 384 33.29 30.39 31.04
C ASP A 384 33.79 29.33 31.98
N TYR A 385 33.02 28.90 32.94
CA TYR A 385 33.43 27.88 33.91
C TYR A 385 33.88 26.55 33.23
N ALA A 386 33.14 26.09 32.25
CA ALA A 386 33.45 24.82 31.55
C ALA A 386 34.59 24.92 30.55
N GLN A 387 34.96 26.15 30.17
CA GLN A 387 36.04 26.42 29.22
C GLN A 387 37.37 26.83 29.91
N ASP A 388 37.36 26.98 31.22
CA ASP A 388 38.59 27.20 31.99
C ASP A 388 39.53 26.02 31.79
N PRO A 389 40.80 26.22 31.36
CA PRO A 389 41.76 25.17 31.20
C PRO A 389 41.95 24.28 32.42
N ALA A 390 41.63 24.77 33.61
CA ALA A 390 41.65 23.99 34.85
C ALA A 390 40.43 23.07 35.03
N HIS A 391 39.33 23.26 34.25
CA HIS A 391 38.05 22.57 34.40
C HIS A 391 37.42 22.17 33.08
N LEU A 392 38.18 21.66 32.12
CA LEU A 392 37.66 21.27 30.81
C LEU A 392 36.62 20.17 30.92
N TYR A 393 35.34 20.52 30.70
CA TYR A 393 34.24 19.57 30.63
C TYR A 393 33.74 19.42 29.20
N GLY A 394 33.68 18.20 28.71
CA GLY A 394 33.14 17.87 27.39
C GLY A 394 31.59 17.91 27.36
N CYS A 395 30.97 17.78 28.54
CA CYS A 395 29.51 17.76 28.67
C CYS A 395 29.08 18.47 29.95
N GLY A 396 27.98 19.22 29.87
CA GLY A 396 27.43 19.93 31.05
C GLY A 396 27.04 18.98 32.19
N VAL A 397 26.60 17.79 31.90
CA VAL A 397 26.19 16.77 32.91
C VAL A 397 27.34 16.43 33.85
N ASP A 398 28.58 16.45 33.37
CA ASP A 398 29.78 16.11 34.15
C ASP A 398 30.26 17.27 35.04
N MET A 399 29.70 18.46 34.87
CA MET A 399 30.05 19.61 35.69
C MET A 399 29.57 19.44 37.15
N PRO A 400 30.25 20.00 38.15
CA PRO A 400 29.82 19.96 39.53
C PRO A 400 28.47 20.71 39.73
N ASP A 401 27.74 20.32 40.77
CA ASP A 401 26.54 21.07 41.14
C ASP A 401 26.94 22.46 41.64
N ALA A 402 26.23 23.50 41.15
CA ALA A 402 26.46 24.89 41.49
C ALA A 402 25.15 25.66 41.65
N VAL A 403 25.24 26.83 42.31
CA VAL A 403 24.10 27.73 42.46
C VAL A 403 24.36 29.04 41.73
N CYS A 404 23.31 29.62 41.20
CA CYS A 404 23.37 30.89 40.48
C CYS A 404 23.84 32.01 41.40
N PRO A 405 24.91 32.76 41.06
CA PRO A 405 25.41 33.86 41.88
C PRO A 405 24.46 35.04 41.92
N VAL A 406 23.50 35.16 40.98
CA VAL A 406 22.55 36.27 40.90
C VAL A 406 21.34 36.03 41.81
N CYS A 407 20.78 34.83 41.84
CA CYS A 407 19.52 34.59 42.56
C CYS A 407 19.53 33.36 43.50
N GLY A 408 20.65 32.69 43.67
CA GLY A 408 20.82 31.55 44.60
C GLY A 408 20.09 30.26 44.17
N THR A 409 19.49 30.21 42.98
CA THR A 409 18.79 29.04 42.50
C THR A 409 19.80 28.00 41.97
N LYS A 410 19.56 26.69 42.21
CA LYS A 410 20.39 25.62 41.66
C LYS A 410 20.42 25.74 40.12
N TYR A 411 21.60 25.71 39.56
CA TYR A 411 21.81 25.70 38.12
C TYR A 411 21.33 24.37 37.46
N VAL A 412 20.88 24.49 36.24
CA VAL A 412 20.79 23.38 35.29
C VAL A 412 22.16 23.27 34.59
N LYS A 413 22.72 22.08 34.57
CA LYS A 413 23.95 21.75 33.85
C LYS A 413 23.55 21.31 32.45
N ASP A 414 23.99 22.02 31.41
CA ASP A 414 23.52 21.85 30.03
C ASP A 414 24.69 21.87 29.05
N GLY A 415 24.43 21.46 27.81
CA GLY A 415 25.41 21.46 26.72
C GLY A 415 26.20 20.17 26.57
N PHE A 416 26.26 19.68 25.31
CA PHE A 416 26.98 18.45 24.93
C PHE A 416 28.17 18.72 24.02
N ASN A 417 28.50 19.99 23.73
CA ASN A 417 29.62 20.43 22.92
C ASN A 417 29.74 19.73 21.56
N ILE A 418 28.64 19.69 20.79
CA ILE A 418 28.58 19.01 19.49
C ILE A 418 28.65 20.04 18.36
N PRO A 419 29.66 20.00 17.49
CA PRO A 419 29.74 20.91 16.35
C PRO A 419 28.65 20.58 15.30
N PHE A 420 28.17 21.62 14.61
CA PHE A 420 27.11 21.50 13.61
C PHE A 420 27.58 20.99 12.24
N GLU A 421 28.85 20.82 12.01
CA GLU A 421 29.52 20.61 10.74
C GLU A 421 29.06 19.39 9.93
N THR A 422 28.34 18.44 10.53
CA THR A 422 28.05 17.14 9.92
C THR A 422 26.61 16.96 9.46
N PHE A 423 25.70 17.89 9.76
CA PHE A 423 24.27 17.60 9.65
C PHE A 423 23.73 17.68 8.20
N LEU A 424 24.12 18.65 7.40
CA LEU A 424 23.52 18.92 6.09
C LEU A 424 24.53 19.08 4.93
N GLY A 425 25.83 18.96 5.17
CA GLY A 425 26.84 19.21 4.13
C GLY A 425 26.75 20.65 3.61
N PHE A 426 26.90 21.62 4.50
CA PHE A 426 26.81 23.02 4.16
C PHE A 426 27.86 23.47 3.18
N GLY A 427 27.47 23.70 1.98
CA GLY A 427 28.31 24.11 0.85
C GLY A 427 27.63 23.78 -0.46
N GLY A 428 26.60 22.95 -0.44
CA GLY A 428 25.91 22.52 -1.66
C GLY A 428 26.62 21.45 -2.46
N ASP A 429 27.68 20.86 -1.91
CA ASP A 429 28.57 19.91 -2.61
C ASP A 429 28.39 18.44 -2.16
N LYS A 430 27.25 18.09 -1.55
CA LYS A 430 26.91 16.68 -1.25
C LYS A 430 25.49 16.36 -1.62
#